data_3ab8cb9cbdc48f91c50d4ef9c9e63ec3
#
_entry.id   3ab8cb9cbdc48f91c50d4ef9c9e63ec3
#
_cell.length_a   1.000
_cell.length_b   1.000
_cell.length_c   1.000
_cell.angle_alpha   90.00
_cell.angle_beta   90.00
_cell.angle_gamma   90.00
#
_symmetry.space_group_name_H-M   'P 1'
#
loop_
_entity.id
_entity.type
_entity.pdbx_description
1 polymer ?
#
loop_
_entity_poly.entity_id
_entity_poly.type
_entity_poly.pdbx_seq_one_letter_code
_entity_poly.pdbx_strand_id
1 'polypeptide(L)' 'MASTGIEDVRTWILSRHPERDSLSPDENLIESRLVDSLSFVELVYAIEGASGVEIDFDTIDIQDFQTLSAIEKAFFVTV' A
#
# COMPACT_ATOMS: atom_id res chain seq x y z
N MET A 1 -10.65 -15.34 -10.18
CA MET A 1 -10.02 -15.17 -9.67
C MET A 1 -9.91 -14.38 -8.71
N ALA A 2 -9.59 -14.55 -7.96
CA ALA A 2 -9.58 -13.70 -6.89
C ALA A 2 -8.73 -12.55 -7.16
N SER A 3 -9.18 -11.45 -6.80
CA SER A 3 -8.36 -10.30 -6.90
C SER A 3 -7.33 -10.35 -5.82
N THR A 4 -6.11 -10.10 -6.18
CA THR A 4 -5.05 -10.11 -5.21
C THR A 4 -4.49 -8.72 -4.97
N GLY A 5 -5.15 -7.70 -5.46
CA GLY A 5 -4.61 -6.37 -5.45
C GLY A 5 -4.04 -5.94 -4.11
N ILE A 6 -4.91 -5.82 -3.09
CA ILE A 6 -4.42 -5.35 -1.78
C ILE A 6 -3.52 -6.40 -1.12
N GLU A 7 -3.75 -7.68 -1.40
CA GLU A 7 -2.89 -8.73 -0.85
C GLU A 7 -1.48 -8.65 -1.43
N ASP A 8 -1.37 -8.28 -2.69
CA ASP A 8 -0.05 -8.07 -3.29
C ASP A 8 0.68 -6.94 -2.59
N VAL A 9 -0.02 -5.88 -2.25
CA VAL A 9 0.59 -4.76 -1.53
C VAL A 9 1.01 -5.19 -0.14
N ARG A 10 0.15 -5.93 0.56
CA ARG A 10 0.49 -6.43 1.88
C ARG A 10 1.75 -7.31 1.82
N THR A 11 1.79 -8.23 0.89
CA THR A 11 2.91 -9.13 0.72
C THR A 11 4.18 -8.35 0.43
N TRP A 12 4.08 -7.32 -0.42
CA TRP A 12 5.22 -6.49 -0.75
C TRP A 12 5.78 -5.81 0.49
N ILE A 13 4.89 -5.23 1.32
CA ILE A 13 5.33 -4.56 2.54
C ILE A 13 5.99 -5.55 3.48
N LEU A 14 5.36 -6.71 3.70
CA LEU A 14 5.91 -7.71 4.61
C LEU A 14 7.23 -8.27 4.13
N SER A 15 7.43 -8.34 2.81
CA SER A 15 8.68 -8.86 2.28
C SER A 15 9.87 -7.96 2.61
N ARG A 16 9.60 -6.70 2.92
CA ARG A 16 10.64 -5.75 3.30
C ARG A 16 10.86 -5.69 4.79
N HIS A 17 10.03 -6.40 5.55
CA HIS A 17 10.10 -6.38 7.01
C HIS A 17 10.01 -7.82 7.53
N PRO A 18 11.07 -8.61 7.35
CA PRO A 18 11.04 -10.04 7.68
C PRO A 18 10.80 -10.30 9.16
N GLU A 19 10.96 -9.28 10.00
CA GLU A 19 10.66 -9.42 11.42
C GLU A 19 9.15 -9.44 11.70
N ARG A 20 8.33 -9.10 10.71
CA ARG A 20 6.88 -9.05 10.88
C ARG A 20 6.24 -10.27 10.25
N ASP A 21 5.26 -10.85 10.95
CA ASP A 21 4.51 -12.00 10.44
C ASP A 21 3.21 -11.59 9.81
N SER A 22 2.67 -10.43 10.18
CA SER A 22 1.36 -10.02 9.71
C SER A 22 1.28 -8.52 9.70
N LEU A 23 0.24 -8.02 9.05
CA LEU A 23 0.02 -6.60 8.92
C LEU A 23 -1.47 -6.35 8.96
N SER A 24 -1.90 -5.62 9.98
CA SER A 24 -3.31 -5.27 10.12
C SER A 24 -3.70 -4.23 9.07
N PRO A 25 -4.89 -4.36 8.49
CA PRO A 25 -5.35 -3.35 7.53
C PRO A 25 -5.54 -1.97 8.14
N ASP A 26 -5.63 -1.88 9.47
CA ASP A 26 -5.82 -0.61 10.13
C ASP A 26 -4.54 -0.02 10.71
N GLU A 27 -3.42 -0.73 10.59
CA GLU A 27 -2.17 -0.23 11.12
C GLU A 27 -1.67 0.93 10.26
N ASN A 28 -1.26 2.01 10.91
CA ASN A 28 -0.71 3.16 10.19
C ASN A 28 0.70 2.85 9.74
N LEU A 29 0.88 2.70 8.44
CA LEU A 29 2.14 2.25 7.86
C LEU A 29 3.24 3.28 8.05
N ILE A 30 2.89 4.54 8.08
CA ILE A 30 3.86 5.63 8.20
C ILE A 30 4.27 5.81 9.64
N GLU A 31 3.31 5.82 10.56
CA GLU A 31 3.61 5.99 11.98
C GLU A 31 4.36 4.79 12.54
N SER A 32 4.06 3.61 12.06
CA SER A 32 4.76 2.40 12.52
C SER A 32 6.12 2.24 11.86
N ARG A 33 6.45 3.12 10.92
CA ARG A 33 7.72 3.13 10.19
C ARG A 33 7.92 1.94 9.28
N LEU A 34 6.84 1.27 8.93
CA LEU A 34 6.90 0.24 7.90
C LEU A 34 7.16 0.87 6.52
N VAL A 35 6.71 2.11 6.36
CA VAL A 35 6.92 2.85 5.12
C VAL A 35 7.52 4.20 5.49
N ASP A 36 8.75 4.46 5.06
CA ASP A 36 9.38 5.77 5.26
C ASP A 36 9.39 6.51 3.92
N SER A 37 10.09 7.65 3.88
CA SER A 37 10.05 8.51 2.69
C SER A 37 10.65 7.86 1.47
N LEU A 38 11.64 6.99 1.63
CA LEU A 38 12.19 6.26 0.49
C LEU A 38 11.28 5.12 0.06
N SER A 39 10.78 4.37 1.05
CA SER A 39 9.88 3.27 0.77
C SER A 39 8.56 3.75 0.21
N PHE A 40 8.16 4.98 0.52
CA PHE A 40 6.90 5.52 0.04
C PHE A 40 6.85 5.53 -1.49
N VAL A 41 7.93 5.97 -2.12
CA VAL A 41 8.01 5.99 -3.58
C VAL A 41 7.85 4.58 -4.14
N GLU A 42 8.54 3.63 -3.51
CA GLU A 42 8.45 2.24 -3.95
C GLU A 42 7.06 1.67 -3.72
N LEU A 43 6.43 2.06 -2.62
CA LEU A 43 5.06 1.64 -2.34
C LEU A 43 4.11 2.13 -3.42
N VAL A 44 4.26 3.37 -3.85
CA VAL A 44 3.42 3.91 -4.90
C VAL A 44 3.58 3.09 -6.18
N TYR A 45 4.80 2.74 -6.55
CA TYR A 45 5.03 1.92 -7.72
C TYR A 45 4.42 0.53 -7.57
N ALA A 46 4.50 -0.05 -6.37
CA ALA A 46 3.91 -1.35 -6.12
C ALA A 46 2.39 -1.28 -6.28
N ILE A 47 1.77 -0.21 -5.80
CA ILE A 47 0.33 -0.02 -5.92
C ILE A 47 -0.05 0.15 -7.39
N GLU A 48 0.72 0.94 -8.14
CA GLU A 48 0.45 1.09 -9.56
C GLU A 48 0.48 -0.25 -10.28
N GLY A 49 1.48 -1.06 -9.98
CA GLY A 49 1.61 -2.35 -10.62
C GLY A 49 0.49 -3.30 -10.26
N ALA A 50 0.06 -3.28 -9.00
CA ALA A 50 -0.98 -4.18 -8.53
C ALA A 50 -2.38 -3.74 -8.94
N SER A 51 -2.62 -2.42 -8.99
CA SER A 51 -3.95 -1.89 -9.25
C SER A 51 -4.21 -1.58 -10.72
N GLY A 52 -3.14 -1.36 -11.49
CA GLY A 52 -3.29 -0.89 -12.85
C GLY A 52 -3.66 0.59 -12.95
N VAL A 53 -3.62 1.30 -11.83
CA VAL A 53 -3.95 2.72 -11.78
C VAL A 53 -2.67 3.53 -11.85
N GLU A 54 -2.64 4.52 -12.72
CA GLU A 54 -1.51 5.43 -12.79
C GLU A 54 -1.63 6.46 -11.66
N ILE A 55 -0.59 6.61 -10.87
CA ILE A 55 -0.61 7.50 -9.71
C ILE A 55 0.29 8.69 -9.98
N ASP A 56 -0.27 9.89 -9.83
CA ASP A 56 0.44 11.13 -10.07
C ASP A 56 0.92 11.69 -8.74
N PHE A 57 2.22 11.78 -8.56
CA PHE A 57 2.80 12.28 -7.32
C PHE A 57 2.40 13.71 -7.00
N ASP A 58 2.01 14.49 -8.00
CA ASP A 58 1.63 15.87 -7.77
C ASP A 58 0.26 15.99 -7.11
N THR A 59 -0.55 14.95 -7.19
CA THR A 59 -1.92 15.00 -6.71
C THR A 59 -2.23 13.99 -5.62
N ILE A 60 -1.26 13.19 -5.20
CA ILE A 60 -1.53 12.16 -4.22
C ILE A 60 -1.81 12.77 -2.85
N ASP A 61 -2.64 12.07 -2.10
CA ASP A 61 -2.96 12.44 -0.72
C ASP A 61 -2.36 11.37 0.17
N ILE A 62 -1.47 11.75 1.06
CA ILE A 62 -0.77 10.80 1.89
C ILE A 62 -1.73 9.98 2.75
N GLN A 63 -2.90 10.53 3.06
CA GLN A 63 -3.90 9.81 3.83
C GLN A 63 -4.37 8.55 3.12
N ASP A 64 -4.33 8.52 1.80
CA ASP A 64 -4.74 7.36 1.02
C ASP A 64 -3.73 6.23 1.13
N PHE A 65 -2.55 6.49 1.69
CA PHE A 65 -1.47 5.51 1.79
C PHE A 65 -1.13 5.15 3.23
N GLN A 66 -1.88 5.64 4.21
CA GLN A 66 -1.52 5.43 5.61
C GLN A 66 -1.83 4.04 6.12
N THR A 67 -2.85 3.39 5.57
CA THR A 67 -3.22 2.03 6.00
C THR A 67 -3.55 1.20 4.77
N LEU A 68 -3.53 -0.12 4.94
CA LEU A 68 -3.97 -1.00 3.86
C LEU A 68 -5.42 -0.76 3.51
N SER A 69 -6.26 -0.50 4.52
CA SER A 69 -7.66 -0.19 4.27
C SER A 69 -7.82 1.06 3.40
N ALA A 70 -7.02 2.08 3.68
CA ALA A 70 -7.08 3.32 2.89
C ALA A 70 -6.61 3.07 1.45
N ILE A 71 -5.54 2.30 1.30
CA ILE A 71 -5.03 1.96 -0.03
C ILE A 71 -6.07 1.17 -0.81
N GLU A 72 -6.67 0.18 -0.16
CA GLU A 72 -7.68 -0.63 -0.83
C GLU A 72 -8.85 0.23 -1.28
N LYS A 73 -9.30 1.11 -0.40
CA LYS A 73 -10.44 1.96 -0.70
C LYS A 73 -10.13 2.92 -1.84
N ALA A 74 -8.91 3.43 -1.90
CA ALA A 74 -8.54 4.43 -2.89
C ALA A 74 -8.24 3.82 -4.26
N PHE A 75 -7.66 2.63 -4.31
CA PHE A 75 -7.10 2.10 -5.54
C PHE A 75 -7.66 0.76 -5.98
N PHE A 76 -8.29 0.02 -5.09
CA PHE A 76 -8.71 -1.36 -5.39
C PHE A 76 -10.20 -1.59 -5.28
N VAL A 77 -10.96 -0.59 -4.87
CA VAL A 77 -12.40 -0.75 -4.80
C VAL A 77 -12.99 -0.67 -6.20
N THR A 78 -13.79 -1.68 -6.55
CA THR A 78 -14.52 -1.63 -7.79
C THR A 78 -15.97 -1.44 -7.47
N VAL A 79 -16.61 -0.61 -8.18
CA VAL A 79 -18.00 -0.32 -7.92
C VAL A 79 -18.86 -0.80 -9.05
#